data_143a2a607eb40bbd8fbd1623850c4cf9
#
_entry.id   143a2a607eb40bbd8fbd1623850c4cf9
#
_cell.length_a   1.000
_cell.length_b   1.000
_cell.length_c   1.000
_cell.angle_alpha   90.00
_cell.angle_beta   90.00
_cell.angle_gamma   90.00
#
_symmetry.space_group_name_H-M   'P 1'
#
loop_
_entity.id
_entity.type
_entity.pdbx_description
1 polymer ?
#
loop_
_entity_poly.entity_id
_entity_poly.type
_entity_poly.pdbx_seq_one_letter_code
_entity_poly.pdbx_strand_id
1 'polypeptide(L)'
;MNTSSNNDLMRDDELDLFNASLLDRLANQRKENGLLVRPLRSTDYDKGFIQLLGQLTDVGNVTKDQFLNRFFKMKSAGGHYVVVVEDLDVGKVIGSATLVVEQKFIHNCALKGRLEDVVVNSTYRGKQLGKLLVSTISQLSRSLQCYKLSLDCRDRLIKFYESLGFKREPGNANSLNMRFETTAEQSRL
;
A
#
# COMPACT_ATOMS: atom_id res chain seq x y z
N MET A 1 23.80 -39.95 6.10
CA MET A 1 23.07 -38.98 6.94
C MET A 1 22.64 -37.84 6.02
N ASN A 2 21.39 -37.91 5.54
CA ASN A 2 20.82 -36.92 4.64
C ASN A 2 20.23 -35.80 5.49
N THR A 3 20.83 -34.63 5.45
CA THR A 3 20.22 -33.38 5.92
C THR A 3 19.47 -32.76 4.73
N SER A 4 18.26 -33.25 4.50
CA SER A 4 17.32 -32.58 3.59
C SER A 4 16.89 -31.29 4.23
N SER A 5 17.23 -30.19 3.59
CA SER A 5 16.87 -28.84 3.98
C SER A 5 15.35 -28.60 3.92
N ASN A 6 14.78 -28.30 5.09
CA ASN A 6 13.36 -27.93 5.28
C ASN A 6 12.98 -26.54 4.69
N ASN A 7 13.66 -26.06 3.65
CA ASN A 7 13.44 -24.72 3.08
C ASN A 7 12.53 -24.68 1.85
N ASP A 8 12.01 -25.82 1.36
CA ASP A 8 11.28 -25.83 0.08
C ASP A 8 9.74 -25.86 0.19
N LEU A 9 9.16 -25.90 1.39
CA LEU A 9 7.71 -26.13 1.56
C LEU A 9 6.87 -24.86 1.85
N MET A 10 7.44 -23.65 1.78
CA MET A 10 6.67 -22.41 2.04
C MET A 10 6.48 -21.50 0.81
N ARG A 11 6.73 -21.95 -0.42
CA ARG A 11 6.77 -21.06 -1.59
C ARG A 11 5.49 -21.00 -2.43
N ASP A 12 4.51 -21.86 -2.23
CA ASP A 12 3.31 -21.91 -3.08
C ASP A 12 2.01 -21.41 -2.45
N ASP A 13 1.97 -21.12 -1.15
CA ASP A 13 0.75 -20.60 -0.54
C ASP A 13 0.62 -19.08 -0.77
N GLU A 14 -0.44 -18.69 -1.47
CA GLU A 14 -0.80 -17.28 -1.64
C GLU A 14 -1.25 -16.69 -0.30
N LEU A 15 -0.42 -15.84 0.29
CA LEU A 15 -0.67 -15.23 1.60
C LEU A 15 -1.06 -13.76 1.46
N ASP A 16 -2.14 -13.35 2.10
CA ASP A 16 -2.52 -11.95 2.25
C ASP A 16 -1.60 -11.24 3.27
N LEU A 17 -1.22 -9.99 2.99
CA LEU A 17 -0.41 -9.17 3.88
C LEU A 17 -1.11 -8.94 5.23
N PHE A 18 -2.41 -8.73 5.21
CA PHE A 18 -3.26 -8.58 6.39
C PHE A 18 -4.59 -9.31 6.20
N ASN A 19 -5.36 -9.46 7.29
CA ASN A 19 -6.63 -10.17 7.23
C ASN A 19 -7.62 -9.49 6.26
N ALA A 20 -7.97 -10.18 5.19
CA ALA A 20 -8.88 -9.70 4.16
C ALA A 20 -10.27 -9.33 4.69
N SER A 21 -10.71 -9.94 5.81
CA SER A 21 -12.01 -9.62 6.42
C SER A 21 -12.13 -8.15 6.90
N LEU A 22 -11.01 -7.46 7.08
CA LEU A 22 -11.01 -6.02 7.35
C LEU A 22 -11.55 -5.20 6.18
N LEU A 23 -11.42 -5.71 4.95
CA LEU A 23 -11.99 -5.09 3.75
C LEU A 23 -13.40 -5.57 3.48
N ASP A 24 -13.85 -6.74 3.99
CA ASP A 24 -15.20 -7.27 3.75
C ASP A 24 -16.30 -6.34 4.25
N ARG A 25 -16.06 -5.72 5.40
CA ARG A 25 -17.00 -4.76 6.01
C ARG A 25 -17.11 -3.46 5.22
N LEU A 26 -16.14 -3.20 4.33
CA LEU A 26 -16.09 -1.99 3.50
C LEU A 26 -16.68 -2.24 2.10
N ALA A 27 -17.04 -3.45 1.81
CA ALA A 27 -17.00 -4.01 0.49
C ALA A 27 -18.33 -4.45 -0.11
N ASN A 28 -19.26 -3.53 -0.27
CA ASN A 28 -20.12 -3.62 -1.46
C ASN A 28 -19.32 -3.41 -2.77
N GLN A 29 -17.98 -3.25 -2.67
CA GLN A 29 -17.10 -2.83 -3.77
C GLN A 29 -16.00 -3.85 -4.13
N ARG A 30 -16.03 -5.09 -3.57
CA ARG A 30 -14.91 -6.03 -3.74
C ARG A 30 -14.73 -6.60 -5.13
N LYS A 31 -15.81 -6.75 -5.88
CA LYS A 31 -15.75 -7.31 -7.23
C LYS A 31 -16.80 -6.64 -8.11
N GLU A 32 -16.35 -5.69 -8.88
CA GLU A 32 -17.17 -5.02 -9.89
C GLU A 32 -16.43 -5.00 -11.22
N ASN A 33 -17.12 -5.38 -12.30
CA ASN A 33 -16.57 -5.34 -13.67
C ASN A 33 -15.19 -6.04 -13.84
N GLY A 34 -14.99 -7.22 -13.24
CA GLY A 34 -13.72 -7.96 -13.34
C GLY A 34 -12.60 -7.43 -12.43
N LEU A 35 -12.85 -6.37 -11.65
CA LEU A 35 -11.86 -5.80 -10.72
C LEU A 35 -12.06 -6.32 -9.29
N LEU A 36 -10.96 -6.63 -8.61
CA LEU A 36 -10.96 -7.11 -7.23
C LEU A 36 -10.11 -6.20 -6.35
N VAL A 37 -10.73 -5.62 -5.31
CA VAL A 37 -10.01 -4.90 -4.24
C VAL A 37 -9.67 -5.89 -3.13
N ARG A 38 -8.40 -6.00 -2.76
CA ARG A 38 -7.91 -6.96 -1.78
C ARG A 38 -6.60 -6.52 -1.10
N PRO A 39 -6.15 -7.21 -0.03
CA PRO A 39 -4.79 -7.05 0.47
C PRO A 39 -3.75 -7.40 -0.59
N LEU A 40 -2.55 -6.81 -0.46
CA LEU A 40 -1.36 -7.29 -1.19
C LEU A 40 -1.08 -8.74 -0.81
N ARG A 41 -0.65 -9.55 -1.79
CA ARG A 41 -0.32 -10.96 -1.63
C ARG A 41 1.14 -11.27 -1.91
N SER A 42 1.62 -12.36 -1.34
CA SER A 42 2.99 -12.85 -1.58
C SER A 42 3.27 -13.13 -3.06
N THR A 43 2.26 -13.43 -3.85
CA THR A 43 2.33 -13.72 -5.30
C THR A 43 2.28 -12.47 -6.19
N ASP A 44 2.03 -11.27 -5.65
CA ASP A 44 1.79 -10.06 -6.45
C ASP A 44 3.04 -9.49 -7.14
N TYR A 45 4.23 -9.96 -6.76
CA TYR A 45 5.43 -9.67 -7.53
C TYR A 45 5.27 -10.09 -9.00
N ASP A 46 4.75 -11.30 -9.23
CA ASP A 46 4.55 -11.86 -10.57
C ASP A 46 3.35 -11.23 -11.30
N LYS A 47 2.44 -10.59 -10.54
CA LYS A 47 1.31 -9.82 -11.07
C LYS A 47 1.64 -8.36 -11.39
N GLY A 48 2.93 -7.97 -11.32
CA GLY A 48 3.40 -6.67 -11.75
C GLY A 48 3.30 -5.56 -10.69
N PHE A 49 3.25 -5.90 -9.39
CA PHE A 49 3.17 -4.91 -8.32
C PHE A 49 4.35 -3.92 -8.31
N ILE A 50 5.60 -4.41 -8.48
CA ILE A 50 6.78 -3.54 -8.51
C ILE A 50 6.77 -2.62 -9.73
N GLN A 51 6.36 -3.13 -10.90
CA GLN A 51 6.23 -2.34 -12.13
C GLN A 51 5.15 -1.26 -12.00
N LEU A 52 4.07 -1.55 -11.27
CA LEU A 52 3.05 -0.55 -10.96
C LEU A 52 3.62 0.58 -10.10
N LEU A 53 4.37 0.27 -9.03
CA LEU A 53 5.04 1.27 -8.18
C LEU A 53 6.05 2.11 -8.97
N GLY A 54 6.68 1.54 -10.00
CA GLY A 54 7.57 2.24 -10.92
C GLY A 54 6.89 3.39 -11.68
N GLN A 55 5.55 3.41 -11.77
CA GLN A 55 4.80 4.53 -12.34
C GLN A 55 4.61 5.70 -11.35
N LEU A 56 4.90 5.49 -10.08
CA LEU A 56 4.84 6.51 -9.04
C LEU A 56 6.19 7.19 -8.83
N THR A 57 7.25 6.38 -8.72
CA THR A 57 8.62 6.82 -8.44
C THR A 57 9.63 5.76 -8.90
N ASP A 58 10.92 6.05 -8.81
CA ASP A 58 11.97 5.06 -9.00
C ASP A 58 11.88 3.98 -7.90
N VAL A 59 11.81 2.73 -8.30
CA VAL A 59 11.75 1.56 -7.40
C VAL A 59 13.07 0.80 -7.33
N GLY A 60 14.05 1.15 -8.15
CA GLY A 60 15.31 0.40 -8.29
C GLY A 60 15.08 -1.02 -8.84
N ASN A 61 16.07 -1.89 -8.63
CA ASN A 61 16.03 -3.28 -9.08
C ASN A 61 15.60 -4.21 -7.93
N VAL A 62 14.29 -4.26 -7.67
CA VAL A 62 13.74 -5.13 -6.61
C VAL A 62 13.59 -6.56 -7.16
N THR A 63 14.31 -7.52 -6.57
CA THR A 63 14.14 -8.96 -6.88
C THR A 63 12.92 -9.54 -6.15
N LYS A 64 12.46 -10.72 -6.62
CA LYS A 64 11.36 -11.45 -5.96
C LYS A 64 11.68 -11.78 -4.49
N ASP A 65 12.91 -12.19 -4.22
CA ASP A 65 13.34 -12.51 -2.85
C ASP A 65 13.35 -11.26 -1.95
N GLN A 66 13.77 -10.10 -2.48
CA GLN A 66 13.69 -8.83 -1.76
C GLN A 66 12.25 -8.41 -1.48
N PHE A 67 11.35 -8.59 -2.46
CA PHE A 67 9.91 -8.35 -2.27
C PHE A 67 9.34 -9.26 -1.18
N LEU A 68 9.57 -10.58 -1.25
CA LEU A 68 9.07 -11.53 -0.26
C LEU A 68 9.62 -11.23 1.14
N ASN A 69 10.92 -10.94 1.26
CA ASN A 69 11.51 -10.56 2.54
C ASN A 69 10.84 -9.31 3.13
N ARG A 70 10.61 -8.28 2.30
CA ARG A 70 9.89 -7.06 2.71
C ARG A 70 8.44 -7.36 3.09
N PHE A 71 7.74 -8.17 2.29
CA PHE A 71 6.36 -8.60 2.55
C PHE A 71 6.23 -9.28 3.92
N PHE A 72 7.09 -10.27 4.22
CA PHE A 72 7.04 -10.97 5.50
C PHE A 72 7.43 -10.09 6.69
N LYS A 73 8.37 -9.17 6.51
CA LYS A 73 8.70 -8.18 7.54
C LYS A 73 7.51 -7.27 7.85
N MET A 74 6.83 -6.75 6.83
CA MET A 74 5.63 -5.92 7.01
C MET A 74 4.50 -6.71 7.67
N LYS A 75 4.28 -7.96 7.22
CA LYS A 75 3.25 -8.85 7.77
C LYS A 75 3.49 -9.14 9.26
N SER A 76 4.72 -9.45 9.63
CA SER A 76 5.11 -9.75 11.01
C SER A 76 5.05 -8.52 11.92
N ALA A 77 5.51 -7.35 11.43
CA ALA A 77 5.49 -6.11 12.20
C ALA A 77 4.07 -5.57 12.42
N GLY A 78 3.15 -5.87 11.51
CA GLY A 78 1.82 -5.26 11.50
C GLY A 78 1.85 -3.76 11.17
N GLY A 79 0.69 -3.11 11.25
CA GLY A 79 0.57 -1.67 11.03
C GLY A 79 0.70 -1.21 9.57
N HIS A 80 0.96 -2.12 8.63
CA HIS A 80 1.05 -1.85 7.20
C HIS A 80 -0.09 -2.58 6.46
N TYR A 81 -0.95 -1.81 5.82
CA TYR A 81 -2.13 -2.31 5.10
C TYR A 81 -2.02 -1.86 3.65
N VAL A 82 -1.35 -2.67 2.82
CA VAL A 82 -1.26 -2.41 1.38
C VAL A 82 -2.49 -3.01 0.70
N VAL A 83 -3.34 -2.15 0.17
CA VAL A 83 -4.53 -2.51 -0.60
C VAL A 83 -4.21 -2.42 -2.08
N VAL A 84 -4.59 -3.43 -2.84
CA VAL A 84 -4.42 -3.47 -4.28
C VAL A 84 -5.76 -3.62 -5.01
N VAL A 85 -5.80 -3.15 -6.24
CA VAL A 85 -6.83 -3.47 -7.24
C VAL A 85 -6.22 -4.42 -8.24
N GLU A 86 -6.78 -5.62 -8.35
CA GLU A 86 -6.42 -6.61 -9.36
C GLU A 86 -7.46 -6.59 -10.47
N ASP A 87 -7.01 -6.57 -11.73
CA ASP A 87 -7.83 -6.89 -12.89
C ASP A 87 -7.77 -8.41 -13.09
N LEU A 88 -8.89 -9.09 -12.85
CA LEU A 88 -8.99 -10.55 -12.89
C LEU A 88 -8.92 -11.11 -14.31
N ASP A 89 -9.30 -10.31 -15.31
CA ASP A 89 -9.32 -10.73 -16.72
C ASP A 89 -7.90 -10.86 -17.27
N VAL A 90 -6.98 -10.01 -16.78
CA VAL A 90 -5.57 -10.02 -17.20
C VAL A 90 -4.63 -10.54 -16.11
N GLY A 91 -5.12 -10.79 -14.90
CA GLY A 91 -4.34 -11.31 -13.78
C GLY A 91 -3.23 -10.35 -13.30
N LYS A 92 -3.47 -9.02 -13.34
CA LYS A 92 -2.47 -8.00 -12.99
C LYS A 92 -2.95 -7.06 -11.90
N VAL A 93 -2.01 -6.62 -11.07
CA VAL A 93 -2.24 -5.53 -10.12
C VAL A 93 -2.17 -4.20 -10.88
N ILE A 94 -3.27 -3.46 -10.85
CA ILE A 94 -3.47 -2.22 -11.64
C ILE A 94 -3.61 -0.97 -10.80
N GLY A 95 -3.72 -1.11 -9.49
CA GLY A 95 -3.78 0.00 -8.54
C GLY A 95 -3.31 -0.42 -7.17
N SER A 96 -2.75 0.51 -6.41
CA SER A 96 -2.31 0.29 -5.03
C SER A 96 -2.44 1.55 -4.19
N ALA A 97 -2.67 1.36 -2.89
CA ALA A 97 -2.54 2.38 -1.86
C ALA A 97 -2.17 1.72 -0.53
N THR A 98 -1.37 2.39 0.28
CA THR A 98 -0.90 1.88 1.57
C THR A 98 -1.47 2.73 2.71
N LEU A 99 -2.02 2.07 3.74
CA LEU A 99 -2.25 2.66 5.04
C LEU A 99 -1.14 2.21 5.99
N VAL A 100 -0.42 3.16 6.54
CA VAL A 100 0.49 2.95 7.67
C VAL A 100 -0.20 3.43 8.95
N VAL A 101 -0.25 2.58 9.97
CA VAL A 101 -0.84 2.90 11.28
C VAL A 101 0.26 3.12 12.30
N GLU A 102 0.32 4.34 12.81
CA GLU A 102 1.26 4.76 13.85
C GLU A 102 0.60 4.66 15.22
N GLN A 103 1.26 4.00 16.16
CA GLN A 103 0.85 3.99 17.57
C GLN A 103 1.36 5.24 18.27
N LYS A 104 0.51 5.93 19.01
CA LYS A 104 0.83 7.17 19.72
C LYS A 104 0.55 7.04 21.21
N PHE A 105 1.33 7.70 22.04
CA PHE A 105 0.99 7.90 23.46
C PHE A 105 0.02 9.08 23.66
N ILE A 106 0.08 10.08 22.79
CA ILE A 106 -0.84 11.22 22.82
C ILE A 106 -2.26 10.79 22.42
N HIS A 107 -3.25 11.64 22.72
CA HIS A 107 -4.67 11.36 22.47
C HIS A 107 -5.14 10.03 23.09
N ASN A 108 -4.74 9.75 24.34
CA ASN A 108 -5.08 8.52 25.06
C ASN A 108 -4.61 7.25 24.35
N CYS A 109 -3.34 7.21 23.96
CA CYS A 109 -2.74 6.09 23.22
C CYS A 109 -3.45 5.80 21.90
N ALA A 110 -3.84 6.83 21.17
CA ALA A 110 -4.57 6.69 19.91
C ALA A 110 -3.71 6.14 18.77
N LEU A 111 -4.40 5.66 17.74
CA LEU A 111 -3.81 5.29 16.45
C LEU A 111 -3.95 6.45 15.46
N LYS A 112 -2.89 6.70 14.66
CA LYS A 112 -2.91 7.66 13.55
C LYS A 112 -2.64 6.92 12.25
N GLY A 113 -3.50 7.13 11.26
CA GLY A 113 -3.29 6.62 9.90
C GLY A 113 -2.47 7.58 9.05
N ARG A 114 -1.67 7.00 8.14
CA ARG A 114 -0.98 7.71 7.08
C ARG A 114 -1.22 7.01 5.76
N LEU A 115 -1.73 7.74 4.77
CA LEU A 115 -1.96 7.26 3.41
C LEU A 115 -0.68 7.48 2.58
N GLU A 116 -0.16 6.42 2.00
CA GLU A 116 1.09 6.41 1.22
C GLU A 116 0.90 5.66 -0.10
N ASP A 117 1.80 5.89 -1.05
CA ASP A 117 2.02 5.13 -2.27
C ASP A 117 0.75 4.90 -3.10
N VAL A 118 -0.08 5.94 -3.25
CA VAL A 118 -1.28 5.86 -4.09
C VAL A 118 -0.89 5.87 -5.55
N VAL A 119 -1.13 4.78 -6.25
CA VAL A 119 -0.81 4.64 -7.67
C VAL A 119 -1.93 3.89 -8.42
N VAL A 120 -2.22 4.33 -9.64
CA VAL A 120 -3.09 3.65 -10.59
C VAL A 120 -2.35 3.54 -11.91
N ASN A 121 -2.35 2.35 -12.50
CA ASN A 121 -1.74 2.09 -13.80
C ASN A 121 -2.28 3.09 -14.83
N SER A 122 -1.38 3.66 -15.62
CA SER A 122 -1.68 4.74 -16.57
C SER A 122 -2.79 4.38 -17.56
N THR A 123 -2.88 3.10 -17.99
CA THR A 123 -3.91 2.62 -18.91
C THR A 123 -5.31 2.50 -18.28
N TYR A 124 -5.39 2.55 -16.94
CA TYR A 124 -6.65 2.49 -16.17
C TYR A 124 -7.06 3.84 -15.58
N ARG A 125 -6.33 4.91 -15.89
CA ARG A 125 -6.71 6.27 -15.45
C ARG A 125 -8.06 6.67 -16.02
N GLY A 126 -8.78 7.55 -15.30
CA GLY A 126 -10.16 7.95 -15.67
C GLY A 126 -11.25 7.00 -15.17
N LYS A 127 -10.94 5.76 -14.78
CA LYS A 127 -11.88 4.78 -14.22
C LYS A 127 -12.16 4.94 -12.71
N GLN A 128 -11.82 6.08 -12.13
CA GLN A 128 -12.03 6.42 -10.72
C GLN A 128 -11.33 5.51 -9.69
N LEU A 129 -10.38 4.66 -10.11
CA LEU A 129 -9.70 3.73 -9.21
C LEU A 129 -8.90 4.42 -8.10
N GLY A 130 -8.36 5.62 -8.36
CA GLY A 130 -7.73 6.43 -7.32
C GLY A 130 -8.70 6.83 -6.20
N LYS A 131 -9.94 7.21 -6.56
CA LYS A 131 -10.99 7.48 -5.57
C LYS A 131 -11.37 6.24 -4.78
N LEU A 132 -11.52 5.10 -5.48
CA LEU A 132 -11.82 3.81 -4.86
C LEU A 132 -10.76 3.46 -3.80
N LEU A 133 -9.48 3.49 -4.18
CA LEU A 133 -8.36 3.18 -3.27
C LEU A 133 -8.34 4.11 -2.05
N VAL A 134 -8.40 5.43 -2.27
CA VAL A 134 -8.36 6.41 -1.17
C VAL A 134 -9.58 6.27 -0.26
N SER A 135 -10.77 6.03 -0.81
CA SER A 135 -11.98 5.78 -0.01
C SER A 135 -11.87 4.50 0.80
N THR A 136 -11.33 3.41 0.20
CA THR A 136 -11.07 2.14 0.90
C THR A 136 -10.11 2.35 2.07
N ILE A 137 -8.98 3.03 1.85
CA ILE A 137 -8.01 3.34 2.91
C ILE A 137 -8.65 4.23 4.01
N SER A 138 -9.46 5.22 3.63
CA SER A 138 -10.13 6.09 4.60
C SER A 138 -11.11 5.31 5.49
N GLN A 139 -11.89 4.40 4.90
CA GLN A 139 -12.81 3.54 5.64
C GLN A 139 -12.04 2.54 6.53
N LEU A 140 -10.97 1.93 6.01
CA LEU A 140 -10.10 1.02 6.77
C LEU A 140 -9.48 1.75 7.98
N SER A 141 -8.93 2.95 7.78
CA SER A 141 -8.37 3.78 8.85
C SER A 141 -9.42 4.08 9.95
N ARG A 142 -10.67 4.37 9.53
CA ARG A 142 -11.78 4.59 10.47
C ARG A 142 -12.16 3.30 11.21
N SER A 143 -12.24 2.16 10.53
CA SER A 143 -12.56 0.86 11.16
C SER A 143 -11.51 0.41 12.17
N LEU A 144 -10.25 0.80 11.95
CA LEU A 144 -9.13 0.61 12.87
C LEU A 144 -9.08 1.67 13.99
N GLN A 145 -10.07 2.56 14.06
CA GLN A 145 -10.19 3.60 15.07
C GLN A 145 -9.02 4.62 15.07
N CYS A 146 -8.42 4.89 13.93
CA CYS A 146 -7.47 5.98 13.82
C CYS A 146 -8.19 7.31 14.05
N TYR A 147 -7.63 8.16 14.95
CA TYR A 147 -8.21 9.48 15.21
C TYR A 147 -8.02 10.46 14.05
N LYS A 148 -7.04 10.20 13.18
CA LYS A 148 -6.67 11.06 12.05
C LYS A 148 -6.06 10.19 10.94
N LEU A 149 -6.36 10.53 9.68
CA LEU A 149 -5.67 10.04 8.49
C LEU A 149 -4.99 11.22 7.80
N SER A 150 -3.68 11.17 7.59
CA SER A 150 -2.89 12.20 6.95
C SER A 150 -2.22 11.69 5.68
N LEU A 151 -1.82 12.58 4.80
CA LEU A 151 -1.04 12.31 3.59
C LEU A 151 -0.21 13.52 3.20
N ASP A 152 0.82 13.30 2.38
CA ASP A 152 1.50 14.34 1.63
C ASP A 152 1.17 14.18 0.13
N CYS A 153 0.99 15.29 -0.57
CA CYS A 153 0.72 15.24 -2.00
C CYS A 153 1.32 16.44 -2.74
N ARG A 154 1.46 16.28 -4.06
CA ARG A 154 1.82 17.41 -4.93
C ARG A 154 0.64 18.39 -5.03
N ASP A 155 0.89 19.67 -5.16
CA ASP A 155 -0.13 20.75 -5.21
C ASP A 155 -1.27 20.46 -6.19
N ARG A 156 -0.95 19.91 -7.36
CA ARG A 156 -1.95 19.54 -8.39
C ARG A 156 -2.97 18.50 -7.92
N LEU A 157 -2.68 17.74 -6.86
CA LEU A 157 -3.54 16.70 -6.30
C LEU A 157 -4.37 17.18 -5.10
N ILE A 158 -4.15 18.38 -4.60
CA ILE A 158 -4.86 18.91 -3.43
C ILE A 158 -6.38 18.84 -3.64
N LYS A 159 -6.89 19.38 -4.77
CA LYS A 159 -8.33 19.35 -5.07
C LYS A 159 -8.90 17.94 -5.15
N PHE A 160 -8.11 16.97 -5.63
CA PHE A 160 -8.51 15.56 -5.65
C PHE A 160 -8.73 15.03 -4.24
N TYR A 161 -7.78 15.24 -3.33
CA TYR A 161 -7.91 14.77 -1.95
C TYR A 161 -8.96 15.57 -1.16
N GLU A 162 -9.09 16.87 -1.39
CA GLU A 162 -10.17 17.69 -0.82
C GLU A 162 -11.55 17.17 -1.20
N SER A 163 -11.73 16.71 -2.46
CA SER A 163 -12.99 16.10 -2.91
C SER A 163 -13.33 14.78 -2.19
N LEU A 164 -12.37 14.18 -1.50
CA LEU A 164 -12.50 12.95 -0.72
C LEU A 164 -12.56 13.20 0.81
N GLY A 165 -12.67 14.48 1.21
CA GLY A 165 -12.85 14.89 2.60
C GLY A 165 -11.57 15.24 3.36
N PHE A 166 -10.40 15.20 2.70
CA PHE A 166 -9.18 15.71 3.30
C PHE A 166 -9.21 17.25 3.34
N LYS A 167 -8.53 17.83 4.32
CA LYS A 167 -8.42 19.29 4.46
C LYS A 167 -6.97 19.65 4.69
N ARG A 168 -6.52 20.75 4.07
CA ARG A 168 -5.24 21.36 4.42
C ARG A 168 -5.32 21.94 5.82
N GLU A 169 -4.22 21.87 6.55
CA GLU A 169 -4.08 22.50 7.89
C GLU A 169 -2.98 23.60 7.83
N PRO A 170 -3.24 24.76 7.21
CA PRO A 170 -2.25 25.83 7.06
C PRO A 170 -1.76 26.29 8.44
N GLY A 171 -0.44 26.48 8.57
CA GLY A 171 0.17 26.90 9.83
C GLY A 171 0.29 25.82 10.90
N ASN A 172 -0.28 24.64 10.68
CA ASN A 172 -0.24 23.52 11.63
C ASN A 172 0.71 22.39 11.21
N ALA A 173 0.85 22.14 9.92
CA ALA A 173 1.71 21.08 9.40
C ALA A 173 2.37 21.47 8.08
N ASN A 174 3.69 21.28 8.00
CA ASN A 174 4.47 21.40 6.78
C ASN A 174 5.23 20.09 6.55
N SER A 175 5.41 19.71 5.29
CA SER A 175 6.26 18.57 4.93
C SER A 175 7.71 19.03 4.81
N LEU A 176 8.58 18.48 5.65
CA LEU A 176 10.02 18.71 5.63
C LEU A 176 10.73 17.38 5.41
N ASN A 177 11.68 17.34 4.47
CA ASN A 177 12.36 16.11 4.10
C ASN A 177 13.88 16.25 4.26
N MET A 178 14.53 15.26 4.86
CA MET A 178 15.97 15.08 4.82
C MET A 178 16.26 13.76 4.08
N ARG A 179 17.10 13.81 3.06
CA ARG A 179 17.47 12.63 2.27
C ARG A 179 18.83 12.15 2.72
N PHE A 180 18.98 10.82 2.80
CA PHE A 180 20.25 10.18 3.14
C PHE A 180 20.69 9.35 1.93
N GLU A 181 21.99 9.40 1.62
CA GLU A 181 22.58 8.52 0.60
C GLU A 181 22.49 7.07 1.08
N THR A 182 22.06 6.19 0.19
CA THR A 182 22.04 4.75 0.47
C THR A 182 23.35 4.14 0.05
N THR A 183 23.77 3.05 0.73
CA THR A 183 25.01 2.31 0.41
C THR A 183 25.13 1.86 -1.04
N ALA A 184 24.01 1.74 -1.77
CA ALA A 184 24.00 1.42 -3.20
C ALA A 184 24.43 2.62 -4.09
N GLU A 185 24.35 3.87 -3.63
CA GLU A 185 24.85 5.05 -4.35
C GLU A 185 26.32 5.31 -4.04
N GLN A 186 26.78 4.97 -2.84
CA GLN A 186 28.20 5.08 -2.44
C GLN A 186 29.13 4.12 -3.19
N SER A 187 28.62 3.00 -3.72
CA SER A 187 29.41 2.03 -4.51
C SER A 187 29.53 2.39 -5.98
N ARG A 188 29.01 3.54 -6.44
CA ARG A 188 29.11 4.05 -7.82
C ARG A 188 30.07 5.24 -7.98
N LEU A 189 30.69 5.68 -6.88
CA LEU A 189 31.78 6.65 -6.83
C LEU A 189 33.13 5.96 -6.62
#